data_c273ba78875f365ef125baa0732abaa6
#
_entry.id   c273ba78875f365ef125baa0732abaa6
#
_cell.length_a   1.000
_cell.length_b   1.000
_cell.length_c   1.000
_cell.angle_alpha   90.00
_cell.angle_beta   90.00
_cell.angle_gamma   90.00
#
_symmetry.space_group_name_H-M   'P 1'
#
loop_
_entity.id
_entity.type
_entity.pdbx_description
1 polymer ?
#
loop_
_entity_poly.entity_id
_entity_poly.type
_entity_poly.pdbx_seq_one_letter_code
_entity_poly.pdbx_strand_id
1 'polypeptide(L)'
;MSPAAPVLAVDIGGTKVDAAVVTADGEVLRASVARRPTGRDTPREGIAANIRAAAVEALTAVPDVRVAAIGVGSAGPVDLPARSVSPLNLPQAAGLPIDEVLGGLVDGPISLALDGTCIALAEHWRGALVGAENAMAIVVSTGVGGGLILGGRPISGASGNAGHLGQTFVRTIDGDGVGDAVAATLEAVAAGPGSVAWARTQGWVGETGLDLAASYRAGDEVAVAAVRRSATAVGQAIAAAATLCDLEAVAIAGGFSHVADDYVARVAAAAAAASVHAYARRCRVVPSGLDGDGPLLGAAALALRT
;
A
#
# COMPACT_ATOMS: atom_id res chain seq x y z
N MET A 1 4.54 23.17 -24.34
CA MET A 1 4.36 22.99 -22.89
C MET A 1 5.73 22.77 -22.31
N SER A 2 6.16 23.58 -21.32
CA SER A 2 7.38 23.25 -20.57
C SER A 2 7.21 21.88 -19.94
N PRO A 3 8.25 21.04 -19.91
CA PRO A 3 8.17 19.77 -19.19
C PRO A 3 7.77 20.05 -17.74
N ALA A 4 6.85 19.25 -17.21
CA ALA A 4 6.48 19.37 -15.80
C ALA A 4 7.75 19.24 -14.96
N ALA A 5 7.87 20.04 -13.90
CA ALA A 5 9.08 20.03 -13.08
C ALA A 5 9.10 18.79 -12.15
N PRO A 6 10.30 18.32 -11.75
CA PRO A 6 10.45 17.27 -10.75
C PRO A 6 9.74 17.59 -9.44
N VAL A 7 9.41 16.56 -8.68
CA VAL A 7 8.75 16.67 -7.37
C VAL A 7 9.52 15.90 -6.30
N LEU A 8 9.38 16.32 -5.05
CA LEU A 8 9.82 15.53 -3.90
C LEU A 8 8.73 14.53 -3.54
N ALA A 9 9.05 13.26 -3.58
CA ALA A 9 8.21 12.17 -3.09
C ALA A 9 8.63 11.77 -1.68
N VAL A 10 7.66 11.58 -0.78
CA VAL A 10 7.88 11.13 0.61
C VAL A 10 6.91 10.00 0.89
N ASP A 11 7.42 8.87 1.38
CA ASP A 11 6.63 7.70 1.81
C ASP A 11 6.83 7.45 3.30
N ILE A 12 5.78 7.63 4.10
CA ILE A 12 5.81 7.50 5.56
C ILE A 12 5.24 6.14 5.96
N GLY A 13 6.14 5.19 6.18
CA GLY A 13 5.81 3.85 6.66
C GLY A 13 5.96 3.69 8.17
N GLY A 14 5.53 2.52 8.68
CA GLY A 14 5.56 2.21 10.12
C GLY A 14 6.95 2.01 10.73
N THR A 15 7.97 1.73 9.92
CA THR A 15 9.34 1.45 10.39
C THR A 15 10.37 2.40 9.81
N LYS A 16 10.05 3.05 8.70
CA LYS A 16 10.93 3.95 7.96
C LYS A 16 10.11 5.01 7.24
N VAL A 17 10.74 6.12 6.93
CA VAL A 17 10.33 7.08 5.91
C VAL A 17 11.36 7.07 4.79
N ASP A 18 10.89 7.01 3.56
CA ASP A 18 11.68 7.14 2.35
C ASP A 18 11.35 8.48 1.67
N ALA A 19 12.36 9.16 1.13
CA ALA A 19 12.19 10.37 0.32
C ALA A 19 13.10 10.31 -0.91
N ALA A 20 12.63 10.86 -2.03
CA ALA A 20 13.43 11.00 -3.24
C ALA A 20 12.87 12.10 -4.15
N VAL A 21 13.72 12.68 -4.98
CA VAL A 21 13.29 13.52 -6.11
C VAL A 21 12.93 12.62 -7.29
N VAL A 22 11.75 12.86 -7.85
CA VAL A 22 11.22 12.10 -8.99
C VAL A 22 10.94 13.07 -10.13
N THR A 23 11.39 12.73 -11.33
CA THR A 23 11.17 13.52 -12.53
C THR A 23 9.71 13.46 -13.00
N ALA A 24 9.32 14.37 -13.88
CA ALA A 24 7.95 14.44 -14.39
C ALA A 24 7.53 13.19 -15.19
N ASP A 25 8.47 12.46 -15.72
CA ASP A 25 8.26 11.20 -16.45
C ASP A 25 8.39 9.96 -15.55
N GLY A 26 8.59 10.15 -14.23
CA GLY A 26 8.57 9.06 -13.23
C GLY A 26 9.91 8.36 -13.04
N GLU A 27 11.02 9.00 -13.37
CA GLU A 27 12.34 8.50 -13.00
C GLU A 27 12.68 8.93 -11.56
N VAL A 28 13.00 7.98 -10.69
CA VAL A 28 13.52 8.25 -9.35
C VAL A 28 14.99 8.58 -9.46
N LEU A 29 15.38 9.81 -9.12
CA LEU A 29 16.78 10.22 -9.10
C LEU A 29 17.52 9.49 -7.97
N ARG A 30 18.22 8.43 -8.31
CA ARG A 30 18.85 7.51 -7.34
C ARG A 30 19.76 8.18 -6.33
N ALA A 31 20.46 9.23 -6.73
CA ALA A 31 21.33 10.01 -5.84
C ALA A 31 20.53 10.70 -4.71
N SER A 32 19.24 10.97 -4.92
CA SER A 32 18.37 11.64 -3.96
C SER A 32 17.62 10.71 -3.01
N VAL A 33 17.76 9.39 -3.16
CA VAL A 33 17.05 8.45 -2.29
C VAL A 33 17.60 8.53 -0.87
N ALA A 34 16.77 8.99 0.04
CA ALA A 34 17.08 9.14 1.46
C ALA A 34 16.13 8.30 2.30
N ARG A 35 16.63 7.70 3.37
CA ARG A 35 15.87 6.87 4.30
C ARG A 35 16.20 7.23 5.74
N ARG A 36 15.15 7.32 6.57
CA ARG A 36 15.26 7.51 8.01
C ARG A 36 14.33 6.54 8.74
N PRO A 37 14.70 6.14 9.97
CA PRO A 37 13.84 5.28 10.76
C PRO A 37 12.58 6.05 11.21
N THR A 38 11.46 5.34 11.27
CA THR A 38 10.30 5.66 12.08
C THR A 38 10.21 4.60 13.18
N GLY A 39 9.06 4.18 13.59
CA GLY A 39 8.90 3.06 14.52
C GLY A 39 7.98 3.42 15.68
N ARG A 40 7.38 2.38 16.22
CA ARG A 40 6.30 2.48 17.21
C ARG A 40 6.68 3.29 18.45
N ASP A 41 7.94 3.14 18.88
CA ASP A 41 8.45 3.75 20.13
C ASP A 41 9.19 5.08 19.89
N THR A 42 9.29 5.52 18.62
CA THR A 42 9.91 6.80 18.30
C THR A 42 8.99 7.95 18.74
N PRO A 43 9.46 8.89 19.57
CA PRO A 43 8.66 10.04 19.99
C PRO A 43 8.18 10.87 18.78
N ARG A 44 7.05 11.56 18.94
CA ARG A 44 6.43 12.40 17.90
C ARG A 44 7.42 13.36 17.23
N GLU A 45 8.19 14.07 18.03
CA GLU A 45 9.20 15.03 17.56
C GLU A 45 10.30 14.33 16.76
N GLY A 46 10.68 13.12 17.17
CA GLY A 46 11.64 12.27 16.46
C GLY A 46 11.11 11.79 15.11
N ILE A 47 9.85 11.41 15.04
CA ILE A 47 9.19 11.03 13.77
C ILE A 47 9.16 12.24 12.82
N ALA A 48 8.70 13.41 13.31
CA ALA A 48 8.65 14.64 12.53
C ALA A 48 10.05 15.05 12.03
N ALA A 49 11.05 15.00 12.91
CA ALA A 49 12.43 15.31 12.58
C ALA A 49 13.00 14.36 11.50
N ASN A 50 12.72 13.07 11.60
CA ASN A 50 13.19 12.09 10.64
C ASN A 50 12.52 12.24 9.28
N ILE A 51 11.20 12.55 9.22
CA ILE A 51 10.50 12.86 7.97
C ILE A 51 11.14 14.08 7.31
N ARG A 52 11.33 15.18 8.06
CA ARG A 52 11.96 16.39 7.55
C ARG A 52 13.40 16.14 7.10
N ALA A 53 14.19 15.38 7.88
CA ALA A 53 15.58 15.08 7.57
C ALA A 53 15.72 14.26 6.27
N ALA A 54 14.86 13.25 6.06
CA ALA A 54 14.83 12.49 4.79
C ALA A 54 14.52 13.40 3.60
N ALA A 55 13.53 14.28 3.74
CA ALA A 55 13.15 15.25 2.72
C ALA A 55 14.29 16.23 2.37
N VAL A 56 14.94 16.79 3.39
CA VAL A 56 16.10 17.71 3.22
C VAL A 56 17.28 17.00 2.56
N GLU A 57 17.59 15.79 3.00
CA GLU A 57 18.68 14.99 2.41
C GLU A 57 18.42 14.71 0.92
N ALA A 58 17.18 14.32 0.57
CA ALA A 58 16.81 14.07 -0.82
C ALA A 58 16.99 15.32 -1.70
N LEU A 59 16.57 16.49 -1.22
CA LEU A 59 16.73 17.76 -1.94
C LEU A 59 18.20 18.17 -2.06
N THR A 60 18.97 18.01 -0.97
CA THR A 60 20.37 18.42 -0.93
C THR A 60 21.27 17.57 -1.82
N ALA A 61 20.90 16.30 -2.05
CA ALA A 61 21.64 15.39 -2.91
C ALA A 61 21.58 15.77 -4.40
N VAL A 62 20.63 16.62 -4.81
CA VAL A 62 20.44 17.07 -6.19
C VAL A 62 20.20 18.59 -6.25
N PRO A 63 21.16 19.40 -5.83
CA PRO A 63 20.99 20.85 -5.61
C PRO A 63 20.62 21.63 -6.89
N ASP A 64 21.00 21.12 -8.04
CA ASP A 64 20.73 21.76 -9.34
C ASP A 64 19.34 21.44 -9.91
N VAL A 65 18.56 20.57 -9.22
CA VAL A 65 17.22 20.18 -9.63
C VAL A 65 16.20 21.06 -8.93
N ARG A 66 15.45 21.85 -9.73
CA ARG A 66 14.35 22.64 -9.20
C ARG A 66 13.12 21.76 -8.98
N VAL A 67 12.76 21.55 -7.72
CA VAL A 67 11.59 20.78 -7.30
C VAL A 67 10.38 21.70 -7.16
N ALA A 68 9.24 21.35 -7.76
CA ALA A 68 8.06 22.21 -7.86
C ALA A 68 6.95 21.90 -6.84
N ALA A 69 6.93 20.71 -6.26
CA ALA A 69 5.88 20.27 -5.33
C ALA A 69 6.39 19.12 -4.46
N ILE A 70 5.61 18.80 -3.42
CA ILE A 70 5.85 17.63 -2.56
C ILE A 70 4.63 16.71 -2.64
N GLY A 71 4.85 15.43 -2.91
CA GLY A 71 3.85 14.38 -2.77
C GLY A 71 4.17 13.51 -1.56
N VAL A 72 3.17 13.24 -0.73
CA VAL A 72 3.32 12.47 0.51
C VAL A 72 2.34 11.31 0.51
N GLY A 73 2.87 10.09 0.55
CA GLY A 73 2.15 8.88 0.89
C GLY A 73 2.34 8.56 2.36
N SER A 74 1.30 8.14 3.06
CA SER A 74 1.42 7.73 4.46
C SER A 74 0.59 6.49 4.75
N ALA A 75 1.14 5.60 5.57
CA ALA A 75 0.32 4.61 6.25
C ALA A 75 -0.84 5.30 6.97
N GLY A 76 -1.99 4.65 6.99
CA GLY A 76 -3.23 5.26 7.46
C GLY A 76 -3.58 5.02 8.92
N PRO A 77 -4.65 5.69 9.37
CA PRO A 77 -5.47 6.61 8.59
C PRO A 77 -4.84 7.99 8.37
N VAL A 78 -5.31 8.68 7.34
CA VAL A 78 -5.01 10.10 7.06
C VAL A 78 -6.24 10.96 7.32
N ASP A 79 -6.04 12.24 7.58
CA ASP A 79 -7.09 13.26 7.65
C ASP A 79 -6.74 14.38 6.66
N LEU A 80 -7.34 14.31 5.46
CA LEU A 80 -7.07 15.30 4.41
C LEU A 80 -7.55 16.71 4.76
N PRO A 81 -8.74 16.91 5.35
CA PRO A 81 -9.17 18.22 5.84
C PRO A 81 -8.20 18.84 6.86
N ALA A 82 -7.71 18.06 7.81
CA ALA A 82 -6.75 18.50 8.82
C ALA A 82 -5.28 18.43 8.32
N ARG A 83 -5.04 17.88 7.13
CA ARG A 83 -3.72 17.68 6.52
C ARG A 83 -2.74 16.95 7.46
N SER A 84 -3.24 15.92 8.15
CA SER A 84 -2.52 15.19 9.17
C SER A 84 -2.58 13.67 8.95
N VAL A 85 -1.66 12.96 9.61
CA VAL A 85 -1.56 11.50 9.56
C VAL A 85 -1.65 10.90 10.96
N SER A 86 -2.25 9.72 11.07
CA SER A 86 -2.40 8.97 12.32
C SER A 86 -2.17 7.47 12.09
N PRO A 87 -0.98 7.05 11.63
CA PRO A 87 -0.74 5.65 11.29
C PRO A 87 -0.92 4.72 12.49
N LEU A 88 -1.68 3.64 12.34
CA LEU A 88 -1.96 2.69 13.42
C LEU A 88 -0.68 2.03 13.98
N ASN A 89 0.32 1.86 13.14
CA ASN A 89 1.62 1.30 13.50
C ASN A 89 2.62 2.35 14.04
N LEU A 90 2.25 3.63 14.02
CA LEU A 90 3.00 4.77 14.59
C LEU A 90 2.12 5.58 15.54
N PRO A 91 1.72 5.06 16.70
CA PRO A 91 0.77 5.74 17.58
C PRO A 91 1.25 7.12 18.06
N GLN A 92 2.56 7.34 18.13
CA GLN A 92 3.14 8.63 18.49
C GLN A 92 2.98 9.70 17.39
N ALA A 93 2.66 9.29 16.14
CA ALA A 93 2.38 10.20 15.03
C ALA A 93 0.89 10.58 14.91
N ALA A 94 0.04 10.22 15.89
CA ALA A 94 -1.38 10.55 15.84
C ALA A 94 -1.63 12.06 15.67
N GLY A 95 -2.31 12.45 14.57
CA GLY A 95 -2.57 13.85 14.23
C GLY A 95 -1.31 14.66 13.88
N LEU A 96 -0.26 14.03 13.33
CA LEU A 96 0.96 14.74 12.92
C LEU A 96 0.66 15.61 11.68
N PRO A 97 0.78 16.97 11.79
CA PRO A 97 0.47 17.87 10.68
C PRO A 97 1.61 17.89 9.67
N ILE A 98 1.33 17.43 8.45
CA ILE A 98 2.36 17.27 7.40
C ILE A 98 2.85 18.60 6.87
N ASP A 99 1.97 19.59 6.77
CA ASP A 99 2.34 20.93 6.29
C ASP A 99 3.32 21.64 7.26
N GLU A 100 3.23 21.39 8.57
CA GLU A 100 4.19 21.93 9.54
C GLU A 100 5.55 21.22 9.43
N VAL A 101 5.53 19.91 9.16
CA VAL A 101 6.75 19.11 9.06
C VAL A 101 7.54 19.42 7.79
N LEU A 102 6.86 19.54 6.64
CA LEU A 102 7.48 19.67 5.31
C LEU A 102 7.41 21.10 4.75
N GLY A 103 6.64 21.99 5.36
CA GLY A 103 6.47 23.36 4.89
C GLY A 103 7.80 24.11 4.79
N GLY A 104 7.90 24.96 3.75
CA GLY A 104 9.08 25.77 3.48
C GLY A 104 10.27 25.03 2.88
N LEU A 105 10.16 23.71 2.62
CA LEU A 105 11.23 22.96 1.94
C LEU A 105 11.22 23.17 0.43
N VAL A 106 10.03 23.34 -0.15
CA VAL A 106 9.81 23.55 -1.58
C VAL A 106 8.82 24.72 -1.74
N ASP A 107 9.03 25.54 -2.75
CA ASP A 107 8.18 26.68 -3.07
C ASP A 107 7.00 26.18 -3.95
N GLY A 108 6.12 25.37 -3.35
CA GLY A 108 5.03 24.72 -4.06
C GLY A 108 4.09 23.94 -3.15
N PRO A 109 3.02 23.35 -3.74
CA PRO A 109 2.02 22.63 -2.95
C PRO A 109 2.56 21.32 -2.36
N ILE A 110 1.96 20.93 -1.23
CA ILE A 110 2.14 19.62 -0.62
C ILE A 110 0.85 18.83 -0.85
N SER A 111 0.92 17.68 -1.50
CA SER A 111 -0.21 16.76 -1.67
C SER A 111 -0.05 15.57 -0.72
N LEU A 112 -1.12 15.19 0.00
CA LEU A 112 -1.14 14.09 0.96
C LEU A 112 -2.17 13.05 0.55
N ALA A 113 -1.80 11.77 0.61
CA ALA A 113 -2.73 10.65 0.44
C ALA A 113 -2.33 9.45 1.30
N LEU A 114 -3.27 8.49 1.40
CA LEU A 114 -3.01 7.16 1.94
C LEU A 114 -1.96 6.44 1.06
N ASP A 115 -1.07 5.67 1.67
CA ASP A 115 -0.07 4.85 0.98
C ASP A 115 -0.69 3.92 -0.08
N GLY A 116 -1.84 3.30 0.23
CA GLY A 116 -2.59 2.49 -0.73
C GLY A 116 -3.07 3.29 -1.95
N THR A 117 -3.49 4.56 -1.77
CA THR A 117 -3.83 5.45 -2.89
C THR A 117 -2.60 5.77 -3.73
N CYS A 118 -1.45 5.99 -3.09
CA CYS A 118 -0.19 6.20 -3.79
C CYS A 118 0.21 4.99 -4.63
N ILE A 119 0.13 3.77 -4.08
CA ILE A 119 0.41 2.54 -4.85
C ILE A 119 -0.54 2.41 -6.04
N ALA A 120 -1.85 2.69 -5.87
CA ALA A 120 -2.80 2.64 -6.98
C ALA A 120 -2.45 3.67 -8.08
N LEU A 121 -2.04 4.87 -7.70
CA LEU A 121 -1.56 5.90 -8.64
C LEU A 121 -0.28 5.46 -9.37
N ALA A 122 0.68 4.86 -8.67
CA ALA A 122 1.90 4.36 -9.28
C ALA A 122 1.62 3.24 -10.30
N GLU A 123 0.79 2.27 -9.92
CA GLU A 123 0.36 1.17 -10.80
C GLU A 123 -0.41 1.67 -12.03
N HIS A 124 -1.27 2.69 -11.84
CA HIS A 124 -2.02 3.31 -12.92
C HIS A 124 -1.13 4.16 -13.84
N TRP A 125 -0.07 4.74 -13.29
CA TRP A 125 0.85 5.57 -14.08
C TRP A 125 1.90 4.76 -14.83
N ARG A 126 2.54 3.77 -14.18
CA ARG A 126 3.73 3.09 -14.68
C ARG A 126 3.71 1.56 -14.51
N GLY A 127 2.69 1.01 -13.88
CA GLY A 127 2.61 -0.39 -13.51
C GLY A 127 1.56 -1.18 -14.29
N ALA A 128 1.01 -2.19 -13.63
CA ALA A 128 0.10 -3.17 -14.21
C ALA A 128 -1.32 -2.64 -14.48
N LEU A 129 -1.66 -1.42 -14.01
CA LEU A 129 -2.97 -0.80 -14.19
C LEU A 129 -2.98 0.32 -15.24
N VAL A 130 -1.92 0.47 -16.03
CA VAL A 130 -1.87 1.46 -17.11
C VAL A 130 -3.03 1.21 -18.09
N GLY A 131 -3.81 2.28 -18.35
CA GLY A 131 -4.94 2.27 -19.28
C GLY A 131 -6.25 1.74 -18.72
N ALA A 132 -6.30 1.30 -17.45
CA ALA A 132 -7.55 0.93 -16.80
C ALA A 132 -8.26 2.17 -16.22
N GLU A 133 -9.54 2.35 -16.53
CA GLU A 133 -10.34 3.45 -15.99
C GLU A 133 -10.84 3.16 -14.57
N ASN A 134 -11.17 1.89 -14.27
CA ASN A 134 -11.68 1.47 -12.98
C ASN A 134 -10.82 0.33 -12.44
N ALA A 135 -9.96 0.64 -11.49
CA ALA A 135 -8.95 -0.30 -11.01
C ALA A 135 -8.69 -0.15 -9.52
N MET A 136 -8.02 -1.13 -8.94
CA MET A 136 -7.55 -1.11 -7.56
C MET A 136 -6.13 -1.65 -7.47
N ALA A 137 -5.31 -1.08 -6.60
CA ALA A 137 -4.10 -1.74 -6.15
C ALA A 137 -4.26 -2.19 -4.70
N ILE A 138 -3.73 -3.37 -4.38
CA ILE A 138 -3.73 -3.95 -3.04
C ILE A 138 -2.30 -4.28 -2.65
N VAL A 139 -1.91 -3.89 -1.46
CA VAL A 139 -0.63 -4.28 -0.85
C VAL A 139 -0.90 -5.35 0.19
N VAL A 140 -0.28 -6.52 0.06
CA VAL A 140 -0.32 -7.60 1.05
C VAL A 140 1.09 -7.78 1.60
N SER A 141 1.31 -7.32 2.84
CA SER A 141 2.64 -7.28 3.47
C SER A 141 2.52 -7.51 4.99
N THR A 142 3.09 -6.62 5.82
CA THR A 142 2.88 -6.59 7.28
C THR A 142 1.43 -6.27 7.62
N GLY A 143 0.77 -5.49 6.78
CA GLY A 143 -0.67 -5.23 6.78
C GLY A 143 -1.27 -5.49 5.40
N VAL A 144 -2.55 -5.13 5.25
CA VAL A 144 -3.25 -5.09 3.97
C VAL A 144 -3.80 -3.68 3.74
N GLY A 145 -3.27 -3.01 2.73
CA GLY A 145 -3.75 -1.71 2.28
C GLY A 145 -4.27 -1.78 0.85
N GLY A 146 -4.91 -0.69 0.39
CA GLY A 146 -5.34 -0.58 -1.00
C GLY A 146 -5.73 0.84 -1.37
N GLY A 147 -5.85 1.07 -2.67
CA GLY A 147 -6.31 2.32 -3.24
C GLY A 147 -7.13 2.09 -4.49
N LEU A 148 -8.07 2.99 -4.76
CA LEU A 148 -9.03 2.92 -5.86
C LEU A 148 -8.74 3.99 -6.91
N ILE A 149 -8.84 3.59 -8.17
CA ILE A 149 -8.95 4.47 -9.34
C ILE A 149 -10.34 4.24 -9.94
N LEU A 150 -11.15 5.28 -10.07
CA LEU A 150 -12.45 5.21 -10.75
C LEU A 150 -12.55 6.37 -11.74
N GLY A 151 -12.93 6.07 -12.98
CA GLY A 151 -12.94 7.03 -14.07
C GLY A 151 -11.56 7.66 -14.33
N GLY A 152 -10.48 6.86 -14.20
CA GLY A 152 -9.09 7.29 -14.38
C GLY A 152 -8.55 8.19 -13.27
N ARG A 153 -9.26 8.34 -12.14
CA ARG A 153 -8.89 9.24 -11.03
C ARG A 153 -8.80 8.52 -9.70
N PRO A 154 -7.86 8.91 -8.82
CA PRO A 154 -7.79 8.34 -7.47
C PRO A 154 -9.02 8.75 -6.66
N ILE A 155 -9.52 7.83 -5.87
CA ILE A 155 -10.65 8.05 -4.97
C ILE A 155 -10.12 8.18 -3.54
N SER A 156 -10.23 9.38 -2.99
CA SER A 156 -9.80 9.66 -1.62
C SER A 156 -10.93 9.46 -0.59
N GLY A 157 -12.19 9.59 -1.00
CA GLY A 157 -13.31 9.61 -0.07
C GLY A 157 -13.39 10.90 0.74
N ALA A 158 -14.24 10.93 1.75
CA ALA A 158 -14.51 12.14 2.53
C ALA A 158 -13.33 12.59 3.42
N SER A 159 -12.56 11.65 3.94
CA SER A 159 -11.45 11.91 4.87
C SER A 159 -10.07 11.58 4.30
N GLY A 160 -9.99 10.94 3.13
CA GLY A 160 -8.73 10.48 2.53
C GLY A 160 -8.48 8.97 2.64
N ASN A 161 -9.41 8.20 3.21
CA ASN A 161 -9.19 6.80 3.54
C ASN A 161 -9.97 5.80 2.65
N ALA A 162 -10.51 6.24 1.51
CA ALA A 162 -11.15 5.32 0.57
C ALA A 162 -10.14 4.29 0.02
N GLY A 163 -10.59 3.06 -0.14
CA GLY A 163 -9.72 1.96 -0.59
C GLY A 163 -9.04 1.19 0.55
N HIS A 164 -9.30 1.51 1.82
CA HIS A 164 -8.75 0.84 3.00
C HIS A 164 -9.32 -0.59 3.16
N LEU A 165 -9.10 -1.42 2.14
CA LEU A 165 -9.71 -2.74 2.00
C LEU A 165 -9.33 -3.69 3.14
N GLY A 166 -8.14 -3.53 3.71
CA GLY A 166 -7.65 -4.36 4.82
C GLY A 166 -8.55 -4.37 6.06
N GLN A 167 -9.36 -3.33 6.25
CA GLN A 167 -10.27 -3.19 7.37
C GLN A 167 -11.71 -3.70 7.08
N THR A 168 -11.93 -4.26 5.89
CA THR A 168 -13.21 -4.92 5.56
C THR A 168 -13.26 -6.34 6.14
N PHE A 169 -14.45 -6.82 6.45
CA PHE A 169 -14.65 -8.17 6.96
C PHE A 169 -14.63 -9.20 5.82
N VAL A 170 -14.03 -10.34 6.09
CA VAL A 170 -13.99 -11.50 5.21
C VAL A 170 -14.45 -12.75 5.95
N ARG A 171 -14.98 -13.73 5.21
CA ARG A 171 -15.25 -15.06 5.77
C ARG A 171 -13.93 -15.82 5.85
N THR A 172 -13.62 -16.37 7.02
CA THR A 172 -12.51 -17.31 7.14
C THR A 172 -12.92 -18.67 6.55
N ILE A 173 -11.94 -19.44 6.06
CA ILE A 173 -12.22 -20.80 5.54
C ILE A 173 -12.69 -21.76 6.64
N ASP A 174 -12.39 -21.43 7.88
CA ASP A 174 -12.72 -22.24 9.06
C ASP A 174 -14.14 -21.95 9.60
N GLY A 175 -14.87 -21.01 9.01
CA GLY A 175 -16.26 -20.71 9.36
C GLY A 175 -16.47 -19.86 10.60
N ASP A 176 -15.43 -19.53 11.35
CA ASP A 176 -15.52 -19.01 12.71
C ASP A 176 -15.42 -17.49 12.83
N GLY A 177 -15.85 -16.76 11.83
CA GLY A 177 -15.77 -15.30 11.79
C GLY A 177 -16.75 -14.52 12.67
N VAL A 178 -17.35 -15.09 13.71
CA VAL A 178 -18.42 -14.43 14.51
C VAL A 178 -18.05 -14.17 15.96
N GLY A 179 -16.81 -14.37 16.37
CA GLY A 179 -16.42 -14.19 17.78
C GLY A 179 -15.61 -12.91 18.04
N ASP A 180 -14.74 -12.53 17.11
CA ASP A 180 -13.87 -11.36 17.23
C ASP A 180 -13.87 -10.57 15.91
N ALA A 181 -14.50 -9.41 15.90
CA ALA A 181 -14.62 -8.58 14.71
C ALA A 181 -13.25 -8.14 14.15
N VAL A 182 -12.25 -7.97 14.98
CA VAL A 182 -10.89 -7.58 14.58
C VAL A 182 -10.17 -8.76 13.92
N ALA A 183 -10.36 -9.96 14.42
CA ALA A 183 -9.77 -11.18 13.85
C ALA A 183 -10.38 -11.55 12.48
N ALA A 184 -11.56 -11.03 12.14
CA ALA A 184 -12.25 -11.26 10.88
C ALA A 184 -11.95 -10.20 9.80
N THR A 185 -11.13 -9.19 10.06
CA THR A 185 -10.73 -8.23 9.02
C THR A 185 -9.81 -8.90 8.02
N LEU A 186 -9.84 -8.42 6.77
CA LEU A 186 -8.96 -8.92 5.72
C LEU A 186 -7.49 -8.87 6.16
N GLU A 187 -7.06 -7.80 6.79
CA GLU A 187 -5.69 -7.64 7.28
C GLU A 187 -5.33 -8.70 8.32
N ALA A 188 -6.19 -8.91 9.33
CA ALA A 188 -5.95 -9.92 10.36
C ALA A 188 -5.87 -11.35 9.78
N VAL A 189 -6.61 -11.62 8.69
CA VAL A 189 -6.65 -12.94 8.05
C VAL A 189 -5.53 -13.14 7.05
N ALA A 190 -5.21 -12.13 6.23
CA ALA A 190 -4.42 -12.29 5.01
C ALA A 190 -3.01 -11.70 5.08
N ALA A 191 -2.74 -10.74 5.99
CA ALA A 191 -1.40 -10.19 6.15
C ALA A 191 -0.38 -11.25 6.60
N GLY A 192 0.91 -11.00 6.35
CA GLY A 192 1.98 -11.91 6.73
C GLY A 192 1.94 -12.33 8.20
N PRO A 193 1.91 -11.38 9.16
CA PRO A 193 1.81 -11.72 10.59
C PRO A 193 0.57 -12.52 10.95
N GLY A 194 -0.60 -12.20 10.38
CA GLY A 194 -1.85 -12.92 10.59
C GLY A 194 -1.78 -14.36 10.07
N SER A 195 -1.19 -14.56 8.89
CA SER A 195 -0.98 -15.87 8.28
C SER A 195 0.00 -16.73 9.08
N VAL A 196 1.11 -16.14 9.56
CA VAL A 196 2.08 -16.80 10.44
C VAL A 196 1.43 -17.19 11.79
N ALA A 197 0.70 -16.25 12.40
CA ALA A 197 0.02 -16.53 13.67
C ALA A 197 -0.97 -17.67 13.53
N TRP A 198 -1.79 -17.69 12.47
CA TRP A 198 -2.71 -18.78 12.20
C TRP A 198 -1.97 -20.12 11.98
N ALA A 199 -0.91 -20.16 11.17
CA ALA A 199 -0.15 -21.38 10.95
C ALA A 199 0.40 -21.97 12.27
N ARG A 200 0.86 -21.11 13.17
CA ARG A 200 1.34 -21.53 14.51
C ARG A 200 0.24 -22.15 15.35
N THR A 201 -1.00 -21.66 15.26
CA THR A 201 -2.15 -22.31 15.96
C THR A 201 -2.45 -23.70 15.41
N GLN A 202 -2.02 -24.00 14.17
CA GLN A 202 -2.14 -25.33 13.55
C GLN A 202 -0.92 -26.24 13.78
N GLY A 203 0.01 -25.81 14.64
CA GLY A 203 1.21 -26.60 14.99
C GLY A 203 2.42 -26.38 14.08
N TRP A 204 2.36 -25.43 13.14
CA TRP A 204 3.53 -25.06 12.32
C TRP A 204 4.60 -24.38 13.18
N VAL A 205 5.88 -24.71 12.89
CA VAL A 205 7.05 -24.17 13.60
C VAL A 205 7.79 -23.21 12.67
N GLY A 206 7.70 -21.92 12.97
CA GLY A 206 8.35 -20.82 12.27
C GLY A 206 7.88 -19.48 12.83
N GLU A 207 8.56 -18.39 12.46
CA GLU A 207 8.34 -17.07 13.07
C GLU A 207 7.98 -15.98 12.06
N THR A 208 8.36 -16.16 10.81
CA THR A 208 8.29 -15.10 9.79
C THR A 208 7.55 -15.56 8.53
N GLY A 209 7.13 -14.58 7.72
CA GLY A 209 6.60 -14.85 6.37
C GLY A 209 7.63 -15.52 5.45
N LEU A 210 8.95 -15.30 5.68
CA LEU A 210 10.01 -15.97 4.93
C LEU A 210 10.11 -17.46 5.29
N ASP A 211 9.96 -17.79 6.59
CA ASP A 211 9.92 -19.19 7.04
C ASP A 211 8.69 -19.88 6.46
N LEU A 212 7.54 -19.18 6.43
CA LEU A 212 6.31 -19.69 5.82
C LEU A 212 6.49 -19.98 4.33
N ALA A 213 7.16 -19.07 3.61
CA ALA A 213 7.48 -19.24 2.19
C ALA A 213 8.43 -20.45 1.96
N ALA A 214 9.40 -20.64 2.82
CA ALA A 214 10.31 -21.80 2.76
C ALA A 214 9.55 -23.10 3.00
N SER A 215 8.70 -23.16 4.04
CA SER A 215 7.84 -24.31 4.34
C SER A 215 6.83 -24.60 3.22
N TYR A 216 6.25 -23.55 2.63
CA TYR A 216 5.37 -23.70 1.46
C TYR A 216 6.08 -24.39 0.30
N ARG A 217 7.30 -23.95 -0.05
CA ARG A 217 8.11 -24.56 -1.12
C ARG A 217 8.51 -26.01 -0.80
N ALA A 218 8.66 -26.33 0.47
CA ALA A 218 8.92 -27.70 0.93
C ALA A 218 7.67 -28.60 0.95
N GLY A 219 6.49 -28.04 0.67
CA GLY A 219 5.23 -28.81 0.64
C GLY A 219 4.61 -29.04 2.02
N ASP A 220 5.00 -28.28 3.06
CA ASP A 220 4.38 -28.36 4.38
C ASP A 220 2.88 -28.04 4.29
N GLU A 221 2.04 -28.97 4.75
CA GLU A 221 0.59 -28.89 4.60
C GLU A 221 -0.01 -27.69 5.32
N VAL A 222 0.52 -27.30 6.48
CA VAL A 222 0.04 -26.15 7.24
C VAL A 222 0.43 -24.84 6.55
N ALA A 223 1.66 -24.76 6.04
CA ALA A 223 2.10 -23.59 5.27
C ALA A 223 1.26 -23.40 3.98
N VAL A 224 0.98 -24.51 3.27
CA VAL A 224 0.10 -24.51 2.09
C VAL A 224 -1.32 -24.05 2.46
N ALA A 225 -1.86 -24.53 3.58
CA ALA A 225 -3.16 -24.10 4.09
C ALA A 225 -3.19 -22.61 4.47
N ALA A 226 -2.13 -22.10 5.12
CA ALA A 226 -2.00 -20.69 5.50
C ALA A 226 -1.98 -19.76 4.27
N VAL A 227 -1.18 -20.10 3.26
CA VAL A 227 -1.12 -19.35 2.00
C VAL A 227 -2.47 -19.38 1.27
N ARG A 228 -3.12 -20.55 1.20
CA ARG A 228 -4.46 -20.69 0.63
C ARG A 228 -5.50 -19.84 1.37
N ARG A 229 -5.45 -19.82 2.72
CA ARG A 229 -6.33 -19.02 3.56
C ARG A 229 -6.20 -17.53 3.25
N SER A 230 -4.97 -17.02 3.22
CA SER A 230 -4.67 -15.64 2.85
C SER A 230 -5.17 -15.30 1.44
N ALA A 231 -4.80 -16.10 0.43
CA ALA A 231 -5.22 -15.87 -0.95
C ALA A 231 -6.74 -15.91 -1.13
N THR A 232 -7.44 -16.81 -0.42
CA THR A 232 -8.91 -16.88 -0.45
C THR A 232 -9.55 -15.62 0.13
N ALA A 233 -9.04 -15.13 1.26
CA ALA A 233 -9.54 -13.91 1.88
C ALA A 233 -9.35 -12.68 0.99
N VAL A 234 -8.16 -12.52 0.39
CA VAL A 234 -7.89 -11.44 -0.57
C VAL A 234 -8.81 -11.55 -1.78
N GLY A 235 -9.00 -12.75 -2.32
CA GLY A 235 -9.90 -12.99 -3.45
C GLY A 235 -11.36 -12.64 -3.14
N GLN A 236 -11.88 -12.96 -1.95
CA GLN A 236 -13.21 -12.57 -1.51
C GLN A 236 -13.37 -11.04 -1.44
N ALA A 237 -12.37 -10.36 -0.89
CA ALA A 237 -12.39 -8.90 -0.80
C ALA A 237 -12.33 -8.24 -2.18
N ILE A 238 -11.54 -8.79 -3.11
CA ILE A 238 -11.53 -8.34 -4.51
C ILE A 238 -12.89 -8.56 -5.18
N ALA A 239 -13.52 -9.72 -4.99
CA ALA A 239 -14.84 -10.00 -5.56
C ALA A 239 -15.89 -9.00 -5.05
N ALA A 240 -15.84 -8.63 -3.78
CA ALA A 240 -16.70 -7.60 -3.19
C ALA A 240 -16.44 -6.22 -3.81
N ALA A 241 -15.17 -5.81 -3.88
CA ALA A 241 -14.78 -4.53 -4.49
C ALA A 241 -15.12 -4.46 -5.98
N ALA A 242 -14.83 -5.53 -6.75
CA ALA A 242 -15.17 -5.61 -8.16
C ALA A 242 -16.69 -5.58 -8.39
N THR A 243 -17.47 -6.18 -7.49
CA THR A 243 -18.93 -6.13 -7.56
C THR A 243 -19.47 -4.73 -7.29
N LEU A 244 -18.88 -4.01 -6.33
CA LEU A 244 -19.35 -2.69 -5.91
C LEU A 244 -18.91 -1.58 -6.88
N CYS A 245 -17.68 -1.66 -7.38
CA CYS A 245 -17.03 -0.59 -8.15
C CYS A 245 -16.89 -0.90 -9.65
N ASP A 246 -17.35 -2.06 -10.13
CA ASP A 246 -17.20 -2.53 -11.52
C ASP A 246 -15.74 -2.42 -12.02
N LEU A 247 -14.82 -3.05 -11.27
CA LEU A 247 -13.39 -2.96 -11.55
C LEU A 247 -12.98 -3.78 -12.76
N GLU A 248 -12.10 -3.22 -13.59
CA GLU A 248 -11.45 -3.87 -14.73
C GLU A 248 -10.25 -4.72 -14.33
N ALA A 249 -9.47 -4.21 -13.36
CA ALA A 249 -8.24 -4.84 -12.91
C ALA A 249 -7.90 -4.54 -11.46
N VAL A 250 -7.22 -5.48 -10.81
CA VAL A 250 -6.61 -5.32 -9.49
C VAL A 250 -5.15 -5.76 -9.54
N ALA A 251 -4.23 -4.87 -9.16
CA ALA A 251 -2.81 -5.18 -9.01
C ALA A 251 -2.50 -5.59 -7.57
N ILE A 252 -1.74 -6.67 -7.37
CA ILE A 252 -1.31 -7.16 -6.06
C ILE A 252 0.17 -6.86 -5.87
N ALA A 253 0.47 -6.04 -4.86
CA ALA A 253 1.81 -5.69 -4.42
C ALA A 253 2.09 -6.17 -2.99
N GLY A 254 3.29 -5.90 -2.49
CA GLY A 254 3.69 -6.15 -1.11
C GLY A 254 4.44 -7.44 -0.90
N GLY A 255 5.30 -7.46 0.14
CA GLY A 255 6.25 -8.55 0.37
C GLY A 255 5.61 -9.93 0.59
N PHE A 256 4.41 -9.98 1.19
CA PHE A 256 3.74 -11.25 1.41
C PHE A 256 3.10 -11.83 0.13
N SER A 257 2.86 -11.02 -0.89
CA SER A 257 2.40 -11.53 -2.19
C SER A 257 3.42 -12.45 -2.87
N HIS A 258 4.67 -12.44 -2.43
CA HIS A 258 5.76 -13.32 -2.88
C HIS A 258 5.98 -14.55 -1.99
N VAL A 259 5.08 -14.82 -1.05
CA VAL A 259 5.17 -16.02 -0.16
C VAL A 259 5.13 -17.32 -0.96
N ALA A 260 4.48 -17.31 -2.13
CA ALA A 260 4.43 -18.40 -3.07
C ALA A 260 4.38 -17.85 -4.50
N ASP A 261 5.04 -18.52 -5.45
CA ASP A 261 5.10 -18.08 -6.85
C ASP A 261 3.71 -18.02 -7.51
N ASP A 262 2.77 -18.84 -7.03
CA ASP A 262 1.40 -18.92 -7.52
C ASP A 262 0.39 -18.13 -6.66
N TYR A 263 0.86 -17.30 -5.70
CA TYR A 263 -0.02 -16.58 -4.78
C TYR A 263 -1.06 -15.72 -5.51
N VAL A 264 -0.62 -14.90 -6.47
CA VAL A 264 -1.51 -14.01 -7.24
C VAL A 264 -2.51 -14.83 -8.07
N ALA A 265 -2.08 -15.94 -8.66
CA ALA A 265 -2.97 -16.85 -9.39
C ALA A 265 -4.04 -17.48 -8.47
N ARG A 266 -3.68 -17.84 -7.23
CA ARG A 266 -4.63 -18.31 -6.22
C ARG A 266 -5.63 -17.22 -5.82
N VAL A 267 -5.19 -15.99 -5.65
CA VAL A 267 -6.06 -14.84 -5.39
C VAL A 267 -7.04 -14.65 -6.55
N ALA A 268 -6.55 -14.69 -7.79
CA ALA A 268 -7.38 -14.55 -8.99
C ALA A 268 -8.46 -15.64 -9.05
N ALA A 269 -8.08 -16.89 -8.81
CA ALA A 269 -9.02 -18.02 -8.80
C ALA A 269 -10.08 -17.86 -7.69
N ALA A 270 -9.67 -17.42 -6.50
CA ALA A 270 -10.58 -17.19 -5.38
C ALA A 270 -11.53 -16.00 -5.64
N ALA A 271 -11.05 -14.94 -6.26
CA ALA A 271 -11.89 -13.80 -6.67
C ALA A 271 -12.93 -14.20 -7.70
N ALA A 272 -12.53 -14.96 -8.72
CA ALA A 272 -13.46 -15.48 -9.73
C ALA A 272 -14.51 -16.43 -9.14
N ALA A 273 -14.10 -17.30 -8.20
CA ALA A 273 -15.02 -18.23 -7.52
C ALA A 273 -16.02 -17.52 -6.59
N ALA A 274 -15.60 -16.43 -5.94
CA ALA A 274 -16.46 -15.63 -5.06
C ALA A 274 -17.38 -14.66 -5.82
N SER A 275 -17.09 -14.38 -7.10
CA SER A 275 -17.86 -13.44 -7.92
C SER A 275 -19.12 -14.10 -8.49
N VAL A 276 -20.30 -13.58 -8.14
CA VAL A 276 -21.59 -14.06 -8.66
C VAL A 276 -21.86 -13.53 -10.07
N HIS A 277 -21.60 -12.24 -10.29
CA HIS A 277 -21.91 -11.57 -11.55
C HIS A 277 -20.78 -11.70 -12.59
N ALA A 278 -21.16 -11.81 -13.85
CA ALA A 278 -20.20 -11.98 -14.95
C ALA A 278 -19.26 -10.78 -15.11
N TYR A 279 -19.71 -9.56 -14.84
CA TYR A 279 -18.85 -8.37 -14.92
C TYR A 279 -17.76 -8.39 -13.83
N ALA A 280 -18.10 -8.71 -12.58
CA ALA A 280 -17.12 -8.80 -11.49
C ALA A 280 -16.12 -9.96 -11.72
N ARG A 281 -16.60 -11.07 -12.33
CA ARG A 281 -15.74 -12.22 -12.66
C ARG A 281 -14.71 -11.91 -13.76
N ARG A 282 -14.94 -10.88 -14.58
CA ARG A 282 -14.00 -10.43 -15.63
C ARG A 282 -12.88 -9.54 -15.08
N CYS A 283 -12.98 -9.09 -13.83
CA CYS A 283 -11.92 -8.31 -13.20
C CYS A 283 -10.60 -9.10 -13.23
N ARG A 284 -9.58 -8.51 -13.84
CA ARG A 284 -8.26 -9.15 -13.95
C ARG A 284 -7.48 -8.93 -12.63
N VAL A 285 -6.96 -10.00 -12.07
CA VAL A 285 -6.07 -9.91 -10.90
C VAL A 285 -4.65 -10.21 -11.39
N VAL A 286 -3.75 -9.26 -11.23
CA VAL A 286 -2.40 -9.29 -11.79
C VAL A 286 -1.36 -8.96 -10.69
N PRO A 287 -0.12 -9.43 -10.82
CA PRO A 287 0.95 -8.97 -9.95
C PRO A 287 1.23 -7.49 -10.21
N SER A 288 1.80 -6.80 -9.22
CA SER A 288 2.34 -5.45 -9.38
C SER A 288 3.29 -5.38 -10.58
N GLY A 289 3.17 -4.32 -11.37
CA GLY A 289 4.09 -4.02 -12.47
C GLY A 289 5.26 -3.12 -12.04
N LEU A 290 5.37 -2.84 -10.74
CA LEU A 290 6.39 -1.95 -10.18
C LEU A 290 7.39 -2.75 -9.33
N ASP A 291 8.64 -2.35 -9.44
CA ASP A 291 9.70 -2.75 -8.52
C ASP A 291 9.57 -1.99 -7.18
N GLY A 292 10.60 -2.05 -6.33
CA GLY A 292 10.62 -1.46 -4.99
C GLY A 292 10.34 0.06 -4.89
N ASP A 293 10.26 0.78 -6.00
CA ASP A 293 10.01 2.23 -6.04
C ASP A 293 8.52 2.61 -6.03
N GLY A 294 7.61 1.65 -6.05
CA GLY A 294 6.16 1.89 -6.11
C GLY A 294 5.66 2.97 -5.15
N PRO A 295 6.00 2.95 -3.84
CA PRO A 295 5.58 3.98 -2.89
C PRO A 295 6.04 5.40 -3.26
N LEU A 296 7.31 5.58 -3.63
CA LEU A 296 7.85 6.88 -4.05
C LEU A 296 7.24 7.35 -5.38
N LEU A 297 7.06 6.45 -6.35
CA LEU A 297 6.38 6.77 -7.60
C LEU A 297 4.93 7.18 -7.37
N GLY A 298 4.25 6.56 -6.41
CA GLY A 298 2.88 6.91 -6.05
C GLY A 298 2.77 8.27 -5.39
N ALA A 299 3.66 8.58 -4.45
CA ALA A 299 3.74 9.90 -3.86
C ALA A 299 4.07 10.98 -4.91
N ALA A 300 4.97 10.68 -5.86
CA ALA A 300 5.26 11.58 -6.98
C ALA A 300 4.05 11.76 -7.90
N ALA A 301 3.36 10.67 -8.27
CA ALA A 301 2.18 10.72 -9.12
C ALA A 301 1.07 11.58 -8.50
N LEU A 302 0.90 11.54 -7.19
CA LEU A 302 -0.03 12.40 -6.45
C LEU A 302 0.26 13.89 -6.66
N ALA A 303 1.53 14.30 -6.66
CA ALA A 303 1.90 15.70 -6.87
C ALA A 303 1.91 16.14 -8.34
N LEU A 304 2.09 15.20 -9.28
CA LEU A 304 2.24 15.49 -10.70
C LEU A 304 0.93 15.38 -11.49
N ARG A 305 -0.02 14.55 -11.05
CA ARG A 305 -1.14 14.09 -11.85
C ARG A 305 -2.53 14.32 -11.23
N THR A 306 -2.61 14.83 -10.03
CA THR A 306 -3.85 15.21 -9.34
C THR A 306 -3.88 16.71 -9.06
#